data_50a9a9bb8a20bb4b32df97893c47d2ed
#
_entry.id   50a9a9bb8a20bb4b32df97893c47d2ed
#
_cell.length_a   1.000
_cell.length_b   1.000
_cell.length_c   1.000
_cell.angle_alpha   90.00
_cell.angle_beta   90.00
_cell.angle_gamma   90.00
#
_symmetry.space_group_name_H-M   'P 1'
#
loop_
_entity.id
_entity.type
_entity.pdbx_description
1 polymer ?
#
loop_
_entity_poly.entity_id
_entity_poly.type
_entity_poly.pdbx_seq_one_letter_code
_entity_poly.pdbx_strand_id
1 'polypeptide(L)'
;MGRVSDARARLMEAMSELIWTGSYGATTIDQICDKAGVKKGSFYYFFESKVELAVAALGEQWELRRPELDAIFSPTVPPLERLRKYCDFGYRFQAELRQKHGCVLGCPLFSVGAEVCTCEDHRLGQKIQEILEYKRRYLETAIRDAHAAGLASAPDPATKSRILFAYYQGLQTQARIQNNLDVLKDAIVGTYDLLGVKTVEPATV
;
A
#
# COMPACT_ATOMS: atom_id res chain seq x y z
N MET A 1 9.01 31.53 -8.91
CA MET A 1 9.35 30.13 -8.57
C MET A 1 8.13 29.19 -8.45
N GLY A 2 6.89 29.66 -8.20
CA GLY A 2 5.72 28.78 -7.96
C GLY A 2 5.23 27.87 -9.10
N ARG A 3 5.34 28.30 -10.37
CA ARG A 3 4.78 27.54 -11.52
C ARG A 3 5.53 26.26 -11.90
N VAL A 4 6.82 26.17 -11.61
CA VAL A 4 7.67 25.03 -12.00
C VAL A 4 7.48 23.86 -11.03
N SER A 5 7.41 24.14 -9.71
CA SER A 5 7.18 23.09 -8.70
C SER A 5 5.76 22.49 -8.81
N ASP A 6 4.78 23.26 -9.24
CA ASP A 6 3.40 22.84 -9.46
C ASP A 6 3.27 21.83 -10.61
N ALA A 7 3.98 22.01 -11.72
CA ALA A 7 3.92 21.08 -12.86
C ALA A 7 4.49 19.69 -12.52
N ARG A 8 5.59 19.63 -11.74
CA ARG A 8 6.16 18.35 -11.27
C ARG A 8 5.16 17.60 -10.37
N ALA A 9 4.57 18.28 -9.41
CA ALA A 9 3.59 17.69 -8.50
C ALA A 9 2.35 17.19 -9.27
N ARG A 10 1.81 17.95 -10.21
CA ARG A 10 0.68 17.54 -11.05
C ARG A 10 0.99 16.31 -11.92
N LEU A 11 2.20 16.18 -12.45
CA LEU A 11 2.64 14.99 -13.18
C LEU A 11 2.66 13.75 -12.27
N MET A 12 3.18 13.88 -11.03
CA MET A 12 3.20 12.77 -10.06
C MET A 12 1.81 12.39 -9.59
N GLU A 13 0.93 13.35 -9.36
CA GLU A 13 -0.48 13.10 -9.03
C GLU A 13 -1.22 12.40 -10.18
N ALA A 14 -1.07 12.91 -11.41
CA ALA A 14 -1.67 12.31 -12.61
C ALA A 14 -1.18 10.87 -12.81
N MET A 15 0.12 10.61 -12.63
CA MET A 15 0.69 9.27 -12.69
C MET A 15 0.10 8.34 -11.63
N SER A 16 0.05 8.79 -10.38
CA SER A 16 -0.52 8.02 -9.27
C SER A 16 -1.97 7.64 -9.54
N GLU A 17 -2.77 8.58 -10.04
CA GLU A 17 -4.18 8.31 -10.32
C GLU A 17 -4.35 7.35 -11.51
N LEU A 18 -3.60 7.52 -12.60
CA LEU A 18 -3.68 6.67 -13.79
C LEU A 18 -3.29 5.22 -13.50
N ILE A 19 -2.24 4.98 -12.71
CA ILE A 19 -1.83 3.62 -12.33
C ILE A 19 -2.79 2.99 -11.33
N TRP A 20 -3.48 3.77 -10.52
CA TRP A 20 -4.47 3.25 -9.57
C TRP A 20 -5.79 2.87 -10.25
N THR A 21 -6.29 3.77 -11.12
CA THR A 21 -7.58 3.57 -11.79
C THR A 21 -7.49 2.72 -13.06
N GLY A 22 -6.28 2.50 -13.57
CA GLY A 22 -6.02 1.79 -14.82
C GLY A 22 -4.88 0.78 -14.71
N SER A 23 -3.93 0.86 -15.64
CA SER A 23 -2.76 0.00 -15.76
C SER A 23 -1.51 0.85 -16.02
N TYR A 24 -0.41 0.52 -15.36
CA TYR A 24 0.88 1.16 -15.65
C TYR A 24 1.31 0.92 -17.10
N GLY A 25 1.20 -0.32 -17.58
CA GLY A 25 1.60 -0.68 -18.95
C GLY A 25 0.85 0.12 -20.02
N ALA A 26 -0.47 0.26 -19.86
CA ALA A 26 -1.33 0.99 -20.80
C ALA A 26 -1.21 2.52 -20.71
N THR A 27 -0.68 3.06 -19.61
CA THR A 27 -0.55 4.51 -19.42
C THR A 27 0.59 5.07 -20.27
N THR A 28 0.28 6.08 -21.10
CA THR A 28 1.24 6.78 -21.96
C THR A 28 1.65 8.13 -21.37
N ILE A 29 2.82 8.65 -21.82
CA ILE A 29 3.28 10.00 -21.41
C ILE A 29 2.28 11.07 -21.86
N ASP A 30 1.65 10.90 -23.00
CA ASP A 30 0.66 11.87 -23.50
C ASP A 30 -0.58 11.90 -22.59
N GLN A 31 -1.11 10.74 -22.19
CA GLN A 31 -2.20 10.67 -21.21
C GLN A 31 -1.83 11.31 -19.85
N ILE A 32 -0.60 11.11 -19.39
CA ILE A 32 -0.13 11.73 -18.16
C ILE A 32 -0.08 13.25 -18.28
N CYS A 33 0.46 13.76 -19.40
CA CYS A 33 0.55 15.19 -19.68
C CYS A 33 -0.83 15.83 -19.79
N ASP A 34 -1.75 15.21 -20.51
CA ASP A 34 -3.12 15.66 -20.68
C ASP A 34 -3.84 15.75 -19.32
N LYS A 35 -3.75 14.68 -18.51
CA LYS A 35 -4.35 14.63 -17.18
C LYS A 35 -3.75 15.67 -16.23
N ALA A 36 -2.43 15.87 -16.29
CA ALA A 36 -1.72 16.87 -15.49
C ALA A 36 -1.95 18.31 -15.99
N GLY A 37 -2.51 18.51 -17.18
CA GLY A 37 -2.63 19.83 -17.81
C GLY A 37 -1.27 20.47 -18.09
N VAL A 38 -0.26 19.68 -18.52
CA VAL A 38 1.09 20.16 -18.85
C VAL A 38 1.49 19.75 -20.26
N LYS A 39 2.37 20.54 -20.88
CA LYS A 39 2.93 20.19 -22.19
C LYS A 39 3.97 19.08 -22.08
N LYS A 40 4.11 18.24 -23.09
CA LYS A 40 5.11 17.16 -23.17
C LYS A 40 6.56 17.64 -22.95
N GLY A 41 6.91 18.85 -23.40
CA GLY A 41 8.20 19.46 -23.09
C GLY A 41 8.44 19.70 -21.61
N SER A 42 7.37 20.00 -20.82
CA SER A 42 7.47 20.13 -19.36
C SER A 42 7.67 18.77 -18.68
N PHE A 43 7.12 17.69 -19.23
CA PHE A 43 7.39 16.34 -18.75
C PHE A 43 8.90 16.05 -18.82
N TYR A 44 9.51 16.21 -20.00
CA TYR A 44 10.93 15.90 -20.20
C TYR A 44 11.90 16.87 -19.50
N TYR A 45 11.40 18.02 -19.03
CA TYR A 45 12.16 18.90 -18.16
C TYR A 45 12.33 18.30 -16.74
N PHE A 46 11.34 17.53 -16.25
CA PHE A 46 11.33 16.98 -14.89
C PHE A 46 11.71 15.51 -14.82
N PHE A 47 11.38 14.72 -15.84
CA PHE A 47 11.51 13.28 -15.85
C PHE A 47 12.02 12.78 -17.19
N GLU A 48 13.07 11.98 -17.19
CA GLU A 48 13.66 11.41 -18.40
C GLU A 48 12.76 10.33 -19.01
N SER A 49 11.94 9.65 -18.18
CA SER A 49 11.11 8.53 -18.60
C SER A 49 9.83 8.37 -17.78
N LYS A 50 8.88 7.60 -18.31
CA LYS A 50 7.68 7.16 -17.56
C LYS A 50 8.05 6.38 -16.29
N VAL A 51 9.11 5.58 -16.35
CA VAL A 51 9.62 4.81 -15.20
C VAL A 51 10.08 5.74 -14.09
N GLU A 52 10.88 6.76 -14.41
CA GLU A 52 11.37 7.72 -13.41
C GLU A 52 10.23 8.46 -12.73
N LEU A 53 9.23 8.90 -13.50
CA LEU A 53 8.03 9.52 -12.94
C LEU A 53 7.27 8.55 -12.02
N ALA A 54 7.10 7.29 -12.44
CA ALA A 54 6.40 6.28 -11.62
C ALA A 54 7.14 6.00 -10.31
N VAL A 55 8.47 5.87 -10.35
CA VAL A 55 9.32 5.72 -9.16
C VAL A 55 9.15 6.89 -8.20
N ALA A 56 9.19 8.12 -8.73
CA ALA A 56 9.00 9.34 -7.94
C ALA A 56 7.59 9.41 -7.33
N ALA A 57 6.56 9.11 -8.12
CA ALA A 57 5.16 9.15 -7.68
C ALA A 57 4.87 8.10 -6.59
N LEU A 58 5.34 6.86 -6.74
CA LEU A 58 5.19 5.82 -5.71
C LEU A 58 5.99 6.15 -4.45
N GLY A 59 7.18 6.73 -4.61
CA GLY A 59 8.00 7.18 -3.49
C GLY A 59 7.31 8.29 -2.69
N GLU A 60 6.76 9.30 -3.35
CA GLU A 60 6.02 10.38 -2.70
C GLU A 60 4.77 9.86 -1.97
N GLN A 61 3.99 8.98 -2.61
CA GLN A 61 2.83 8.34 -1.99
C GLN A 61 3.21 7.53 -0.74
N TRP A 62 4.37 6.89 -0.75
CA TRP A 62 4.91 6.21 0.42
C TRP A 62 5.24 7.18 1.55
N GLU A 63 6.02 8.24 1.26
CA GLU A 63 6.42 9.23 2.25
C GLU A 63 5.23 9.97 2.88
N LEU A 64 4.17 10.23 2.11
CA LEU A 64 2.94 10.84 2.62
C LEU A 64 2.20 9.94 3.62
N ARG A 65 2.31 8.60 3.49
CA ARG A 65 1.59 7.64 4.35
C ARG A 65 2.42 7.08 5.48
N ARG A 66 3.74 7.14 5.36
CA ARG A 66 4.66 6.59 6.36
C ARG A 66 4.42 7.13 7.76
N PRO A 67 4.18 8.44 7.99
CA PRO A 67 3.93 8.96 9.35
C PRO A 67 2.72 8.32 10.05
N GLU A 68 1.64 8.01 9.32
CA GLU A 68 0.49 7.33 9.90
C GLU A 68 0.83 5.87 10.27
N LEU A 69 1.58 5.18 9.42
CA LEU A 69 2.07 3.83 9.71
C LEU A 69 3.04 3.83 10.90
N ASP A 70 3.96 4.80 10.98
CA ASP A 70 4.86 4.96 12.11
C ASP A 70 4.08 5.14 13.42
N ALA A 71 2.99 5.92 13.40
CA ALA A 71 2.11 6.10 14.56
C ALA A 71 1.35 4.82 14.93
N ILE A 72 0.81 4.10 13.93
CA ILE A 72 0.11 2.82 14.15
C ILE A 72 1.05 1.78 14.77
N PHE A 73 2.29 1.68 14.25
CA PHE A 73 3.26 0.68 14.67
C PHE A 73 4.23 1.17 15.76
N SER A 74 3.94 2.31 16.41
CA SER A 74 4.72 2.80 17.54
C SER A 74 4.85 1.73 18.62
N PRO A 75 6.04 1.55 19.23
CA PRO A 75 6.24 0.63 20.36
C PRO A 75 5.35 0.91 21.57
N THR A 76 4.80 2.13 21.68
CA THR A 76 3.87 2.51 22.75
C THR A 76 2.46 1.97 22.55
N VAL A 77 2.12 1.49 21.34
CA VAL A 77 0.84 0.86 21.04
C VAL A 77 0.95 -0.65 21.29
N PRO A 78 -0.01 -1.29 21.98
CA PRO A 78 -0.01 -2.74 22.18
C PRO A 78 0.06 -3.52 20.87
N PRO A 79 0.79 -4.65 20.79
CA PRO A 79 1.12 -5.29 19.50
C PRO A 79 -0.12 -5.78 18.73
N LEU A 80 -1.12 -6.36 19.37
CA LEU A 80 -2.36 -6.76 18.68
C LEU A 80 -3.18 -5.55 18.22
N GLU A 81 -3.13 -4.45 18.95
CA GLU A 81 -3.78 -3.20 18.55
C GLU A 81 -3.12 -2.57 17.32
N ARG A 82 -1.78 -2.67 17.16
CA ARG A 82 -1.08 -2.25 15.93
C ARG A 82 -1.63 -3.00 14.72
N LEU A 83 -1.80 -4.32 14.84
CA LEU A 83 -2.35 -5.15 13.75
C LEU A 83 -3.79 -4.77 13.42
N ARG A 84 -4.63 -4.55 14.43
CA ARG A 84 -6.02 -4.10 14.24
C ARG A 84 -6.05 -2.73 13.55
N LYS A 85 -5.30 -1.75 14.07
CA LYS A 85 -5.23 -0.40 13.49
C LYS A 85 -4.72 -0.42 12.04
N TYR A 86 -3.82 -1.34 11.71
CA TYR A 86 -3.36 -1.51 10.32
C TYR A 86 -4.48 -2.02 9.40
N CYS A 87 -5.29 -2.98 9.84
CA CYS A 87 -6.47 -3.43 9.10
C CYS A 87 -7.49 -2.30 8.93
N ASP A 88 -7.78 -1.57 10.02
CA ASP A 88 -8.70 -0.42 10.02
C ASP A 88 -8.20 0.70 9.09
N PHE A 89 -6.90 0.98 9.10
CA PHE A 89 -6.26 1.95 8.19
C PHE A 89 -6.49 1.56 6.73
N GLY A 90 -6.25 0.31 6.38
CA GLY A 90 -6.44 -0.17 5.03
C GLY A 90 -7.90 -0.12 4.57
N TYR A 91 -8.84 -0.46 5.44
CA TYR A 91 -10.27 -0.34 5.16
C TYR A 91 -10.68 1.11 4.90
N ARG A 92 -10.35 2.03 5.82
CA ARG A 92 -10.66 3.47 5.70
C ARG A 92 -10.09 4.04 4.40
N PHE A 93 -8.82 3.70 4.12
CA PHE A 93 -8.16 4.16 2.92
C PHE A 93 -8.87 3.70 1.64
N GLN A 94 -9.28 2.44 1.55
CA GLN A 94 -10.04 1.95 0.39
C GLN A 94 -11.45 2.55 0.33
N ALA A 95 -12.07 2.86 1.46
CA ALA A 95 -13.36 3.55 1.52
C ALA A 95 -13.27 4.98 0.96
N GLU A 96 -12.22 5.72 1.33
CA GLU A 96 -11.95 7.06 0.80
C GLU A 96 -11.71 7.04 -0.72
N LEU A 97 -10.90 6.08 -1.20
CA LEU A 97 -10.66 5.89 -2.62
C LEU A 97 -11.95 5.55 -3.38
N ARG A 98 -12.78 4.67 -2.82
CA ARG A 98 -14.09 4.33 -3.40
C ARG A 98 -15.00 5.54 -3.47
N GLN A 99 -15.01 6.38 -2.45
CA GLN A 99 -15.79 7.63 -2.47
C GLN A 99 -15.30 8.58 -3.58
N LYS A 100 -13.99 8.69 -3.77
CA LYS A 100 -13.37 9.58 -4.78
C LYS A 100 -13.52 9.05 -6.21
N HIS A 101 -13.38 7.74 -6.42
CA HIS A 101 -13.23 7.14 -7.75
C HIS A 101 -14.40 6.22 -8.15
N GLY A 102 -15.40 6.01 -7.28
CA GLY A 102 -16.57 5.15 -7.55
C GLY A 102 -16.30 3.65 -7.43
N CYS A 103 -15.06 3.22 -7.18
CA CYS A 103 -14.69 1.82 -7.08
C CYS A 103 -13.54 1.57 -6.08
N VAL A 104 -13.44 0.31 -5.62
CA VAL A 104 -12.31 -0.15 -4.79
C VAL A 104 -11.08 -0.34 -5.66
N LEU A 105 -9.98 0.30 -5.31
CA LEU A 105 -8.77 0.33 -6.17
C LEU A 105 -7.70 -0.69 -5.77
N GLY A 106 -7.76 -1.24 -4.54
CA GLY A 106 -6.75 -2.19 -4.05
C GLY A 106 -5.38 -1.56 -3.85
N CYS A 107 -4.34 -2.37 -3.89
CA CYS A 107 -2.96 -1.93 -3.69
C CYS A 107 -2.26 -1.66 -5.03
N PRO A 108 -1.87 -0.39 -5.33
CA PRO A 108 -1.20 -0.06 -6.59
C PRO A 108 0.16 -0.75 -6.71
N LEU A 109 0.87 -0.96 -5.59
CA LEU A 109 2.18 -1.64 -5.61
C LEU A 109 2.07 -3.08 -6.13
N PHE A 110 1.01 -3.80 -5.75
CA PHE A 110 0.76 -5.14 -6.26
C PHE A 110 0.33 -5.15 -7.73
N SER A 111 -0.55 -4.22 -8.11
CA SER A 111 -1.00 -4.10 -9.51
C SER A 111 0.17 -3.77 -10.43
N VAL A 112 0.92 -2.71 -10.12
CA VAL A 112 2.08 -2.31 -10.93
C VAL A 112 3.19 -3.35 -10.84
N GLY A 113 3.45 -3.93 -9.67
CA GLY A 113 4.46 -4.97 -9.49
C GLY A 113 4.21 -6.19 -10.38
N ALA A 114 2.94 -6.60 -10.53
CA ALA A 114 2.57 -7.71 -11.42
C ALA A 114 2.81 -7.38 -12.92
N GLU A 115 2.72 -6.10 -13.30
CA GLU A 115 2.97 -5.67 -14.68
C GLU A 115 4.46 -5.53 -15.02
N VAL A 116 5.31 -5.14 -14.03
CA VAL A 116 6.71 -4.77 -14.30
C VAL A 116 7.74 -5.83 -13.89
N CYS A 117 7.33 -6.95 -13.28
CA CYS A 117 8.25 -7.99 -12.81
C CYS A 117 9.10 -8.64 -13.93
N THR A 118 8.72 -8.44 -15.20
CA THR A 118 9.39 -8.96 -16.38
C THR A 118 9.99 -7.86 -17.27
N CYS A 119 9.94 -6.58 -16.86
CA CYS A 119 10.37 -5.45 -17.67
C CYS A 119 11.89 -5.25 -17.65
N GLU A 120 12.42 -4.69 -18.73
CA GLU A 120 13.85 -4.38 -18.90
C GLU A 120 14.38 -3.35 -17.90
N ASP A 121 13.54 -2.38 -17.48
CA ASP A 121 13.91 -1.38 -16.46
C ASP A 121 13.53 -1.84 -15.05
N HIS A 122 14.51 -2.33 -14.31
CA HIS A 122 14.34 -2.86 -12.95
C HIS A 122 14.09 -1.79 -11.86
N ARG A 123 14.28 -0.48 -12.14
CA ARG A 123 14.17 0.60 -11.14
C ARG A 123 12.80 0.66 -10.48
N LEU A 124 11.73 0.52 -11.28
CA LEU A 124 10.36 0.55 -10.76
C LEU A 124 10.07 -0.69 -9.90
N GLY A 125 10.46 -1.88 -10.36
CA GLY A 125 10.35 -3.11 -9.60
C GLY A 125 11.10 -3.06 -8.27
N GLN A 126 12.34 -2.53 -8.28
CA GLN A 126 13.15 -2.32 -7.06
C GLN A 126 12.47 -1.37 -6.08
N LYS A 127 11.91 -0.23 -6.57
CA LYS A 127 11.18 0.72 -5.72
C LYS A 127 9.93 0.10 -5.09
N ILE A 128 9.20 -0.69 -5.86
CA ILE A 128 8.04 -1.43 -5.35
C ILE A 128 8.47 -2.41 -4.26
N GLN A 129 9.50 -3.23 -4.50
CA GLN A 129 10.03 -4.17 -3.52
C GLN A 129 10.46 -3.47 -2.24
N GLU A 130 11.18 -2.35 -2.33
CA GLU A 130 11.61 -1.54 -1.19
C GLU A 130 10.41 -1.13 -0.31
N ILE A 131 9.36 -0.56 -0.91
CA ILE A 131 8.17 -0.12 -0.18
C ILE A 131 7.40 -1.31 0.43
N LEU A 132 7.26 -2.41 -0.31
CA LEU A 132 6.60 -3.62 0.20
C LEU A 132 7.35 -4.21 1.39
N GLU A 133 8.70 -4.20 1.34
CA GLU A 133 9.54 -4.67 2.45
C GLU A 133 9.42 -3.77 3.68
N TYR A 134 9.35 -2.44 3.52
CA TYR A 134 9.06 -1.54 4.65
C TYR A 134 7.73 -1.88 5.31
N LYS A 135 6.66 -2.06 4.53
CA LYS A 135 5.35 -2.44 5.06
C LYS A 135 5.38 -3.80 5.79
N ARG A 136 6.08 -4.76 5.24
CA ARG A 136 6.24 -6.09 5.86
C ARG A 136 6.97 -6.01 7.21
N ARG A 137 8.01 -5.16 7.32
CA ARG A 137 8.77 -4.97 8.56
C ARG A 137 7.92 -4.42 9.71
N TYR A 138 6.97 -3.55 9.44
CA TYR A 138 6.00 -3.11 10.45
C TYR A 138 5.21 -4.29 11.03
N LEU A 139 4.67 -5.15 10.15
CA LEU A 139 3.95 -6.35 10.58
C LEU A 139 4.86 -7.30 11.35
N GLU A 140 6.08 -7.55 10.86
CA GLU A 140 7.05 -8.43 11.53
C GLU A 140 7.35 -7.96 12.95
N THR A 141 7.54 -6.66 13.15
CA THR A 141 7.80 -6.10 14.48
C THR A 141 6.60 -6.31 15.42
N ALA A 142 5.38 -6.00 14.96
CA ALA A 142 4.16 -6.20 15.76
C ALA A 142 3.93 -7.69 16.09
N ILE A 143 4.18 -8.60 15.14
CA ILE A 143 4.05 -10.05 15.34
C ILE A 143 5.09 -10.56 16.32
N ARG A 144 6.33 -10.10 16.23
CA ARG A 144 7.42 -10.45 17.17
C ARG A 144 7.06 -10.04 18.60
N ASP A 145 6.58 -8.79 18.76
CA ASP A 145 6.20 -8.27 20.07
C ASP A 145 4.99 -9.02 20.64
N ALA A 146 4.00 -9.36 19.79
CA ALA A 146 2.83 -10.15 20.20
C ALA A 146 3.24 -11.57 20.65
N HIS A 147 4.17 -12.21 19.94
CA HIS A 147 4.69 -13.52 20.31
C HIS A 147 5.46 -13.46 21.63
N ALA A 148 6.36 -12.48 21.78
CA ALA A 148 7.13 -12.28 23.00
C ALA A 148 6.25 -12.00 24.24
N ALA A 149 5.10 -11.36 24.03
CA ALA A 149 4.08 -11.14 25.07
C ALA A 149 3.16 -12.34 25.32
N GLY A 150 3.34 -13.47 24.61
CA GLY A 150 2.49 -14.66 24.75
C GLY A 150 1.08 -14.51 24.16
N LEU A 151 0.83 -13.44 23.40
CA LEU A 151 -0.48 -13.11 22.82
C LEU A 151 -0.74 -13.80 21.47
N ALA A 152 0.32 -14.25 20.79
CA ALA A 152 0.25 -14.89 19.48
C ALA A 152 1.24 -16.06 19.37
N SER A 153 0.93 -17.03 18.51
CA SER A 153 1.81 -18.15 18.17
C SER A 153 2.59 -17.86 16.88
N ALA A 154 3.75 -17.24 17.00
CA ALA A 154 4.59 -16.87 15.87
C ALA A 154 6.09 -17.08 16.17
N PRO A 155 6.55 -18.34 16.29
CA PRO A 155 7.96 -18.66 16.60
C PRO A 155 8.93 -18.17 15.51
N ASP A 156 8.45 -18.02 14.27
CA ASP A 156 9.16 -17.34 13.17
C ASP A 156 8.35 -16.12 12.69
N PRO A 157 8.58 -14.94 13.31
CA PRO A 157 7.87 -13.72 12.95
C PRO A 157 8.09 -13.27 11.51
N ALA A 158 9.27 -13.55 10.95
CA ALA A 158 9.59 -13.19 9.56
C ALA A 158 8.73 -13.97 8.56
N THR A 159 8.60 -15.28 8.74
CA THR A 159 7.71 -16.11 7.91
C THR A 159 6.25 -15.74 8.14
N LYS A 160 5.82 -15.56 9.39
CA LYS A 160 4.44 -15.15 9.70
C LYS A 160 4.09 -13.78 9.09
N SER A 161 5.03 -12.83 9.08
CA SER A 161 4.81 -11.53 8.45
C SER A 161 4.62 -11.63 6.93
N ARG A 162 5.35 -12.52 6.25
CA ARG A 162 5.17 -12.80 4.81
C ARG A 162 3.79 -13.38 4.52
N ILE A 163 3.38 -14.37 5.31
CA ILE A 163 2.06 -15.03 5.17
C ILE A 163 0.94 -14.01 5.40
N LEU A 164 1.01 -13.25 6.50
CA LEU A 164 0.00 -12.25 6.83
C LEU A 164 -0.06 -11.14 5.79
N PHE A 165 1.09 -10.71 5.29
CA PHE A 165 1.14 -9.68 4.25
C PHE A 165 0.51 -10.19 2.93
N ALA A 166 0.81 -11.43 2.52
CA ALA A 166 0.21 -12.05 1.35
C ALA A 166 -1.33 -12.22 1.51
N TYR A 167 -1.80 -12.65 2.67
CA TYR A 167 -3.22 -12.73 3.01
C TYR A 167 -3.91 -11.36 2.84
N TYR A 168 -3.34 -10.32 3.45
CA TYR A 168 -3.90 -8.98 3.40
C TYR A 168 -3.95 -8.41 1.98
N GLN A 169 -2.89 -8.64 1.17
CA GLN A 169 -2.88 -8.23 -0.23
C GLN A 169 -3.87 -9.04 -1.07
N GLY A 170 -4.07 -10.31 -0.75
CA GLY A 170 -5.12 -11.13 -1.36
C GLY A 170 -6.51 -10.55 -1.13
N LEU A 171 -6.84 -10.15 0.11
CA LEU A 171 -8.10 -9.48 0.42
C LEU A 171 -8.28 -8.17 -0.34
N GLN A 172 -7.23 -7.33 -0.42
CA GLN A 172 -7.30 -6.08 -1.19
C GLN A 172 -7.55 -6.33 -2.68
N THR A 173 -6.92 -7.36 -3.24
CA THR A 173 -7.12 -7.76 -4.64
C THR A 173 -8.53 -8.26 -4.87
N GLN A 174 -9.06 -9.12 -3.99
CA GLN A 174 -10.44 -9.59 -4.06
C GLN A 174 -11.45 -8.45 -3.93
N ALA A 175 -11.23 -7.54 -2.97
CA ALA A 175 -12.07 -6.36 -2.79
C ALA A 175 -12.14 -5.50 -4.07
N ARG A 176 -11.00 -5.33 -4.77
CA ARG A 176 -10.94 -4.65 -6.07
C ARG A 176 -11.72 -5.41 -7.15
N ILE A 177 -11.48 -6.71 -7.32
CA ILE A 177 -12.13 -7.55 -8.34
C ILE A 177 -13.64 -7.55 -8.17
N GLN A 178 -14.12 -7.65 -6.92
CA GLN A 178 -15.54 -7.70 -6.59
C GLN A 178 -16.17 -6.31 -6.46
N ASN A 179 -15.38 -5.23 -6.50
CA ASN A 179 -15.78 -3.88 -6.13
C ASN A 179 -16.52 -3.83 -4.78
N ASN A 180 -16.05 -4.62 -3.81
CA ASN A 180 -16.71 -4.82 -2.53
C ASN A 180 -15.74 -4.57 -1.36
N LEU A 181 -15.99 -3.52 -0.56
CA LEU A 181 -15.21 -3.20 0.63
C LEU A 181 -15.41 -4.19 1.78
N ASP A 182 -16.54 -4.91 1.82
CA ASP A 182 -16.84 -5.81 2.93
C ASP A 182 -15.83 -6.96 3.03
N VAL A 183 -15.21 -7.35 1.92
CA VAL A 183 -14.10 -8.32 1.90
C VAL A 183 -12.97 -7.91 2.85
N LEU A 184 -12.73 -6.62 3.04
CA LEU A 184 -11.66 -6.13 3.92
C LEU A 184 -12.02 -6.20 5.41
N LYS A 185 -13.29 -6.42 5.77
CA LYS A 185 -13.71 -6.61 7.17
C LYS A 185 -13.17 -7.91 7.75
N ASP A 186 -12.87 -8.90 6.91
CA ASP A 186 -12.30 -10.18 7.32
C ASP A 186 -10.81 -10.08 7.69
N ALA A 187 -10.15 -8.95 7.39
CA ALA A 187 -8.72 -8.78 7.57
C ALA A 187 -8.25 -9.03 9.00
N ILE A 188 -8.98 -8.51 10.00
CA ILE A 188 -8.57 -8.66 11.40
C ILE A 188 -8.84 -10.08 11.92
N VAL A 189 -9.96 -10.68 11.54
CA VAL A 189 -10.32 -12.06 11.95
C VAL A 189 -9.27 -13.03 11.42
N GLY A 190 -9.01 -13.02 10.12
CA GLY A 190 -7.98 -13.89 9.54
C GLY A 190 -6.55 -13.56 10.01
N THR A 191 -6.26 -12.30 10.39
CA THR A 191 -4.99 -11.96 11.05
C THR A 191 -4.83 -12.70 12.36
N TYR A 192 -5.86 -12.71 13.19
CA TYR A 192 -5.84 -13.37 14.49
C TYR A 192 -5.79 -14.90 14.35
N ASP A 193 -6.54 -15.46 13.41
CA ASP A 193 -6.49 -16.89 13.10
C ASP A 193 -5.09 -17.33 12.63
N LEU A 194 -4.49 -16.60 11.68
CA LEU A 194 -3.15 -16.90 11.17
C LEU A 194 -2.06 -16.81 12.24
N LEU A 195 -2.25 -15.97 13.24
CA LEU A 195 -1.31 -15.79 14.34
C LEU A 195 -1.63 -16.66 15.55
N GLY A 196 -2.73 -17.41 15.56
CA GLY A 196 -3.17 -18.20 16.69
C GLY A 196 -3.38 -17.34 17.93
N VAL A 197 -3.95 -16.14 17.73
CA VAL A 197 -4.28 -15.24 18.84
C VAL A 197 -5.37 -15.89 19.70
N LYS A 198 -5.08 -16.10 20.97
CA LYS A 198 -6.08 -16.58 21.90
C LYS A 198 -7.06 -15.45 22.17
N THR A 199 -8.29 -15.55 21.70
CA THR A 199 -9.37 -14.70 22.15
C THR A 199 -9.55 -14.96 23.65
N VAL A 200 -9.21 -13.95 24.46
CA VAL A 200 -9.60 -13.97 25.87
C VAL A 200 -11.12 -13.83 25.83
N GLU A 201 -11.85 -14.91 26.09
CA GLU A 201 -13.28 -14.79 26.41
C GLU A 201 -13.42 -13.77 27.54
N PRO A 202 -14.31 -12.78 27.43
CA PRO A 202 -14.55 -11.88 28.54
C PRO A 202 -14.95 -12.76 29.74
N ALA A 203 -14.18 -12.64 30.84
CA ALA A 203 -14.52 -13.32 32.08
C ALA A 203 -15.99 -13.01 32.38
N THR A 204 -16.83 -14.06 32.36
CA THR A 204 -18.21 -13.98 32.78
C THR A 204 -18.19 -13.60 34.26
N VAL A 205 -18.61 -12.38 34.57
CA VAL A 205 -18.83 -11.89 35.93
C VAL A 205 -20.22 -12.28 36.35
#